data_8f1541dae902cc422ddbe6ce23568a74
#
_entry.id   8f1541dae902cc422ddbe6ce23568a74
#
_cell.length_a   1.000
_cell.length_b   1.000
_cell.length_c   1.000
_cell.angle_alpha   90.00
_cell.angle_beta   90.00
_cell.angle_gamma   90.00
#
_symmetry.space_group_name_H-M   'P 1'
#
loop_
_entity.id
_entity.type
_entity.pdbx_description
1 polymer ?
#
loop_
_entity_poly.entity_id
_entity_poly.type
_entity_poly.pdbx_seq_one_letter_code
_entity_poly.pdbx_strand_id
1 'polypeptide(L)'
;MQLFAAIDFETSSSERNSACSIGYVIFNQSKIIKKQSYLIKPPKPEIHFTEIHGLTWDMLKKEKTFDKVWKQVEIELLSVDYFFAHNAPFDRSVLHSSCNYYNIDLPPQ
;
A
#
# COMPACT_ATOMS: atom_id res chain seq x y z
N MET A 1 -2.93 -24.06 8.04
CA MET A 1 -3.97 -23.05 8.22
C MET A 1 -3.77 -21.94 7.19
N GLN A 2 -4.84 -21.54 6.53
CA GLN A 2 -4.76 -20.49 5.52
C GLN A 2 -4.73 -19.10 6.14
N LEU A 3 -3.89 -18.24 5.57
CA LEU A 3 -3.79 -16.84 5.96
C LEU A 3 -4.28 -15.94 4.84
N PHE A 4 -4.99 -14.91 5.24
CA PHE A 4 -5.57 -13.92 4.33
C PHE A 4 -5.02 -12.54 4.68
N ALA A 5 -4.90 -11.68 3.69
CA ALA A 5 -4.58 -10.27 3.93
C ALA A 5 -5.57 -9.38 3.20
N ALA A 6 -6.07 -8.38 3.90
CA ALA A 6 -6.85 -7.30 3.31
C ALA A 6 -5.93 -6.08 3.20
N ILE A 7 -5.80 -5.53 2.00
CA ILE A 7 -4.86 -4.45 1.69
C ILE A 7 -5.63 -3.22 1.20
N ASP A 8 -5.20 -2.03 1.62
CA ASP A 8 -5.80 -0.77 1.25
C ASP A 8 -4.73 0.28 1.02
N PHE A 9 -4.80 0.97 -0.13
CA PHE A 9 -3.91 2.08 -0.46
C PHE A 9 -4.65 3.41 -0.40
N GLU A 10 -3.92 4.47 -0.01
CA GLU A 10 -4.33 5.85 -0.24
C GLU A 10 -3.35 6.47 -1.23
N THR A 11 -3.87 7.31 -2.13
CA THR A 11 -3.05 8.03 -3.11
C THR A 11 -3.12 9.53 -2.86
N SER A 12 -2.05 10.23 -3.24
CA SER A 12 -1.98 11.68 -3.08
C SER A 12 -2.66 12.43 -4.22
N SER A 13 -2.77 11.81 -5.39
CA SER A 13 -3.39 12.40 -6.58
C SER A 13 -4.09 11.33 -7.39
N SER A 14 -4.64 11.72 -8.54
CA SER A 14 -5.28 10.77 -9.45
C SER A 14 -4.28 9.85 -10.16
N GLU A 15 -2.99 10.15 -10.10
CA GLU A 15 -1.97 9.27 -10.66
C GLU A 15 -1.84 8.02 -9.80
N ARG A 16 -1.85 6.84 -10.42
CA ARG A 16 -1.83 5.56 -9.69
C ARG A 16 -0.50 5.27 -9.01
N ASN A 17 0.59 5.91 -9.46
CA ASN A 17 1.88 5.76 -8.81
C ASN A 17 2.07 6.71 -7.61
N SER A 18 1.03 7.39 -7.18
CA SER A 18 1.09 8.40 -6.12
C SER A 18 0.70 7.85 -4.75
N ALA A 19 0.94 6.58 -4.48
CA ALA A 19 0.64 5.97 -3.18
C ALA A 19 1.26 6.78 -2.06
N CYS A 20 0.47 7.11 -1.03
CA CYS A 20 0.93 7.84 0.14
C CYS A 20 0.67 7.10 1.45
N SER A 21 -0.08 6.01 1.41
CA SER A 21 -0.16 5.07 2.53
C SER A 21 -0.57 3.68 2.05
N ILE A 22 -0.16 2.68 2.81
CA ILE A 22 -0.62 1.31 2.64
C ILE A 22 -0.99 0.77 4.01
N GLY A 23 -2.17 0.15 4.10
CA GLY A 23 -2.60 -0.55 5.30
C GLY A 23 -2.93 -1.99 4.95
N TYR A 24 -2.72 -2.90 5.89
CA TYR A 24 -3.15 -4.27 5.70
C TYR A 24 -3.47 -4.95 7.03
N VAL A 25 -4.31 -5.95 6.93
CA VAL A 25 -4.71 -6.80 8.05
C VAL A 25 -4.46 -8.24 7.64
N ILE A 26 -3.69 -8.97 8.43
CA ILE A 26 -3.49 -10.40 8.23
C ILE A 26 -4.41 -11.14 9.20
N PHE A 27 -5.17 -12.07 8.70
CA PHE A 27 -6.16 -12.79 9.50
C PHE A 27 -6.31 -14.24 9.04
N ASN A 28 -6.88 -15.05 9.90
CA ASN A 28 -7.30 -16.41 9.56
C ASN A 28 -8.80 -16.51 9.83
N GLN A 29 -9.35 -17.73 9.75
CA GLN A 29 -10.79 -17.94 9.94
C GLN A 29 -11.29 -17.58 11.34
N SER A 30 -10.38 -17.49 12.32
CA SER A 30 -10.74 -17.30 13.72
C SER A 30 -10.46 -15.92 14.26
N LYS A 31 -9.40 -15.24 13.77
CA LYS A 31 -8.98 -13.98 14.38
C LYS A 31 -8.07 -13.17 13.48
N ILE A 32 -7.94 -11.88 13.82
CA ILE A 32 -6.93 -10.99 13.26
C ILE A 32 -5.59 -11.33 13.91
N ILE A 33 -4.58 -11.58 13.09
CA ILE A 33 -3.24 -11.92 13.54
C ILE A 33 -2.36 -10.69 13.63
N LYS A 34 -2.45 -9.80 12.61
CA LYS A 34 -1.63 -8.59 12.56
C LYS A 34 -2.37 -7.49 11.81
N LYS A 35 -2.23 -6.27 12.31
CA LYS A 35 -2.74 -5.07 11.63
C LYS A 35 -1.61 -4.07 11.55
N GLN A 36 -1.33 -3.54 10.35
CA GLN A 36 -0.20 -2.67 10.13
C GLN A 36 -0.52 -1.61 9.09
N SER A 37 0.10 -0.44 9.21
CA SER A 37 0.01 0.60 8.19
C SER A 37 1.33 1.35 8.10
N TYR A 38 1.62 1.87 6.92
CA TYR A 38 2.81 2.67 6.65
C TYR A 38 2.43 3.88 5.83
N LEU A 39 2.99 5.03 6.18
CA LEU A 39 2.96 6.20 5.32
C LEU A 39 4.04 6.06 4.26
N ILE A 40 3.78 6.63 3.08
CA ILE A 40 4.68 6.55 1.94
C ILE A 40 4.91 7.95 1.41
N LYS A 41 6.17 8.29 1.16
CA LYS A 41 6.50 9.55 0.48
C LYS A 41 6.15 9.41 -1.00
N PRO A 42 5.17 10.16 -1.51
CA PRO A 42 4.83 10.07 -2.93
C PRO A 42 5.91 10.73 -3.80
N PRO A 43 5.93 10.44 -5.12
CA PRO A 43 6.94 11.01 -6.03
C PRO A 43 6.88 12.54 -6.15
N LYS A 44 5.72 13.15 -5.95
CA LYS A 44 5.50 14.58 -6.13
C LYS A 44 4.94 15.21 -4.86
N PRO A 45 5.29 16.48 -4.57
CA PRO A 45 4.84 17.15 -3.33
C PRO A 45 3.38 17.60 -3.34
N GLU A 46 2.71 17.60 -4.49
CA GLU A 46 1.31 18.03 -4.58
C GLU A 46 0.37 16.95 -4.07
N ILE A 47 -0.31 17.23 -2.96
CA ILE A 47 -1.23 16.29 -2.35
C ILE A 47 -2.66 16.81 -2.58
N HIS A 48 -3.38 16.18 -3.50
CA HIS A 48 -4.70 16.62 -3.92
C HIS A 48 -5.84 16.08 -3.06
N PHE A 49 -5.62 14.97 -2.36
CA PHE A 49 -6.69 14.27 -1.64
C PHE A 49 -6.61 14.39 -0.13
N THR A 50 -5.93 15.43 0.37
CA THR A 50 -5.80 15.66 1.81
C THR A 50 -7.16 15.72 2.51
N GLU A 51 -8.17 16.29 1.87
CA GLU A 51 -9.51 16.37 2.43
C GLU A 51 -10.15 15.00 2.63
N ILE A 52 -9.73 14.00 1.87
CA ILE A 52 -10.27 12.65 1.94
C ILE A 52 -9.56 11.82 3.02
N HIS A 53 -8.22 11.80 3.01
CA HIS A 53 -7.45 10.92 3.90
C HIS A 53 -6.70 11.66 5.01
N GLY A 54 -6.69 12.99 4.99
CA GLY A 54 -6.04 13.78 6.04
C GLY A 54 -4.53 13.87 5.98
N LEU A 55 -3.90 13.28 4.96
CA LEU A 55 -2.44 13.28 4.84
C LEU A 55 -1.97 14.51 4.06
N THR A 56 -0.88 15.14 4.56
CA THR A 56 -0.30 16.34 3.97
C THR A 56 1.14 16.08 3.56
N TRP A 57 1.68 16.93 2.68
CA TRP A 57 3.09 16.81 2.30
C TRP A 57 4.02 16.89 3.50
N ASP A 58 3.71 17.78 4.46
CA ASP A 58 4.54 17.90 5.67
C ASP A 58 4.62 16.59 6.45
N MET A 59 3.55 15.81 6.45
CA MET A 59 3.53 14.49 7.09
C MET A 59 4.32 13.45 6.29
N LEU A 60 4.26 13.54 4.96
CA LEU A 60 4.77 12.51 4.07
C LEU A 60 6.22 12.72 3.62
N LYS A 61 6.69 13.96 3.58
CA LYS A 61 8.01 14.28 3.04
C LYS A 61 9.18 13.62 3.76
N LYS A 62 8.97 13.22 5.02
CA LYS A 62 10.00 12.57 5.84
C LYS A 62 9.91 11.05 5.79
N GLU A 63 8.88 10.52 5.16
CA GLU A 63 8.66 9.09 5.12
C GLU A 63 9.49 8.43 4.01
N LYS A 64 9.56 7.11 4.06
CA LYS A 64 10.24 6.34 3.02
C LYS A 64 9.41 6.31 1.75
N THR A 65 10.09 6.24 0.61
CA THR A 65 9.44 6.08 -0.68
C THR A 65 8.84 4.67 -0.81
N PHE A 66 7.97 4.48 -1.80
CA PHE A 66 7.25 3.23 -2.00
C PHE A 66 8.18 2.02 -2.11
N ASP A 67 9.28 2.14 -2.83
CA ASP A 67 10.21 1.03 -3.03
C ASP A 67 10.73 0.47 -1.71
N LYS A 68 11.03 1.34 -0.76
CA LYS A 68 11.54 0.93 0.56
C LYS A 68 10.42 0.37 1.45
N VAL A 69 9.25 1.00 1.41
CA VAL A 69 8.09 0.53 2.18
C VAL A 69 7.65 -0.84 1.65
N TRP A 70 7.58 -1.02 0.34
CA TRP A 70 7.15 -2.27 -0.27
C TRP A 70 8.07 -3.44 0.09
N LYS A 71 9.37 -3.20 0.18
CA LYS A 71 10.32 -4.21 0.61
C LYS A 71 9.94 -4.79 1.98
N GLN A 72 9.58 -3.92 2.91
CA GLN A 72 9.17 -4.32 4.25
C GLN A 72 7.82 -5.03 4.23
N VAL A 73 6.87 -4.48 3.52
CA VAL A 73 5.51 -5.06 3.41
C VAL A 73 5.57 -6.44 2.76
N GLU A 74 6.36 -6.57 1.69
CA GLU A 74 6.48 -7.83 0.96
C GLU A 74 6.98 -8.95 1.88
N ILE A 75 7.96 -8.65 2.72
CA ILE A 75 8.48 -9.62 3.70
C ILE A 75 7.36 -10.05 4.65
N GLU A 76 6.57 -9.10 5.15
CA GLU A 76 5.50 -9.37 6.09
C GLU A 76 4.36 -10.18 5.47
N LEU A 77 4.18 -10.10 4.15
CA LEU A 77 3.11 -10.79 3.46
C LEU A 77 3.52 -12.12 2.82
N LEU A 78 4.77 -12.58 3.02
CA LEU A 78 5.28 -13.80 2.39
C LEU A 78 4.47 -15.05 2.73
N SER A 79 3.90 -15.13 3.93
CA SER A 79 3.16 -16.30 4.38
C SER A 79 1.67 -16.23 4.07
N VAL A 80 1.21 -15.17 3.44
CA VAL A 80 -0.22 -14.99 3.13
C VAL A 80 -0.59 -15.79 1.89
N ASP A 81 -1.72 -16.51 1.97
CA ASP A 81 -2.19 -17.35 0.87
C ASP A 81 -3.12 -16.61 -0.08
N TYR A 82 -3.94 -15.70 0.43
CA TYR A 82 -4.92 -14.96 -0.39
C TYR A 82 -4.95 -13.49 -0.02
N PHE A 83 -5.13 -12.64 -1.02
CA PHE A 83 -5.19 -11.19 -0.85
C PHE A 83 -6.55 -10.65 -1.25
N PHE A 84 -7.05 -9.72 -0.46
CA PHE A 84 -8.30 -9.01 -0.73
C PHE A 84 -8.06 -7.51 -0.67
N ALA A 85 -8.87 -6.76 -1.41
CA ALA A 85 -8.84 -5.31 -1.36
C ALA A 85 -10.27 -4.79 -1.40
N HIS A 86 -10.53 -3.72 -0.65
CA HIS A 86 -11.85 -3.10 -0.62
C HIS A 86 -12.29 -2.66 -2.02
N ASN A 87 -11.37 -2.09 -2.77
CA ASN A 87 -11.58 -1.72 -4.16
C ASN A 87 -10.45 -2.34 -4.99
N ALA A 88 -10.60 -3.63 -5.30
CA ALA A 88 -9.54 -4.41 -5.92
C ALA A 88 -8.97 -3.82 -7.22
N PRO A 89 -9.79 -3.30 -8.16
CA PRO A 89 -9.25 -2.65 -9.35
C PRO A 89 -8.37 -1.45 -9.03
N PHE A 90 -8.78 -0.62 -8.06
CA PHE A 90 -8.00 0.54 -7.64
C PHE A 90 -6.69 0.10 -7.00
N ASP A 91 -6.75 -0.73 -5.99
CA ASP A 91 -5.57 -1.13 -5.22
C ASP A 91 -4.56 -1.89 -6.09
N ARG A 92 -5.05 -2.75 -6.99
CA ARG A 92 -4.18 -3.44 -7.94
C ARG A 92 -3.49 -2.45 -8.87
N SER A 93 -4.22 -1.46 -9.37
CA SER A 93 -3.68 -0.43 -10.23
C SER A 93 -2.59 0.40 -9.52
N VAL A 94 -2.82 0.75 -8.26
CA VAL A 94 -1.83 1.48 -7.45
C VAL A 94 -0.58 0.63 -7.27
N LEU A 95 -0.72 -0.62 -6.92
CA LEU A 95 0.41 -1.53 -6.73
C LEU A 95 1.22 -1.67 -8.02
N HIS A 96 0.56 -1.94 -9.14
CA HIS A 96 1.22 -2.10 -10.42
C HIS A 96 1.95 -0.83 -10.87
N SER A 97 1.28 0.30 -10.79
CA SER A 97 1.86 1.58 -11.21
C SER A 97 3.03 1.99 -10.33
N SER A 98 2.94 1.74 -9.03
CA SER A 98 4.01 2.06 -8.10
C SER A 98 5.23 1.16 -8.32
N CYS A 99 5.02 -0.13 -8.49
CA CYS A 99 6.11 -1.05 -8.79
C CYS A 99 6.77 -0.69 -10.13
N ASN A 100 5.99 -0.37 -11.14
CA ASN A 100 6.52 0.03 -12.44
C ASN A 100 7.35 1.31 -12.34
N TYR A 101 6.87 2.29 -11.57
CA TYR A 101 7.57 3.56 -11.38
C TYR A 101 8.95 3.36 -10.76
N TYR A 102 9.07 2.43 -9.81
CA TYR A 102 10.32 2.16 -9.10
C TYR A 102 11.10 0.96 -9.65
N ASN A 103 10.69 0.43 -10.80
CA ASN A 103 11.34 -0.73 -11.45
C ASN A 103 11.40 -1.96 -10.54
N ILE A 104 10.31 -2.22 -9.83
CA ILE A 104 10.16 -3.39 -8.98
C ILE A 104 9.38 -4.44 -9.74
N ASP A 105 9.85 -5.69 -9.73
CA ASP A 105 9.12 -6.80 -10.34
C ASP A 105 7.82 -7.05 -9.58
N LEU A 106 6.72 -7.16 -10.32
CA LEU A 106 5.42 -7.44 -9.73
C LEU A 106 5.38 -8.86 -9.17
N PRO A 107 4.78 -9.04 -7.97
CA PRO A 107 4.57 -10.39 -7.48
C PRO A 107 3.61 -11.14 -8.40
N PRO A 108 3.76 -12.46 -8.54
CA PRO A 108 2.83 -13.26 -9.31
C PRO A 108 1.43 -13.20 -8.68
N GLN A 109 0.42 -13.19 -9.52
CA GLN A 109 -0.96 -13.08 -9.08
C GLN A 109 -1.70 -14.39 -9.12
#